data_3b03048fc5d90ca282667b9ea48d5ebf
#
_entry.id   3b03048fc5d90ca282667b9ea48d5ebf
#
_cell.length_a   1.000
_cell.length_b   1.000
_cell.length_c   1.000
_cell.angle_alpha   90.00
_cell.angle_beta   90.00
_cell.angle_gamma   90.00
#
_symmetry.space_group_name_H-M   'P 1'
#
loop_
_entity.id
_entity.type
_entity.pdbx_description
1 polymer ?
#
loop_
_entity_poly.entity_id
_entity_poly.type
_entity_poly.pdbx_seq_one_letter_code
_entity_poly.pdbx_strand_id
1 'polypeptide(L)'
;MHSPRQDSDPATRTAQRFDVVIVGAGISGICSATLLRKHCPQLSFLIVDAMEAPGGTWLIHKYPGARSDSDLFTFGYDFKPWKGKPIASREEILDYLASTIEDEQLGPHIRYQHRVQSASWSSASSTWTLDLAVDDARKPVQIQAGFLWMCQGYYRHSKGYTPSWPGLEQFKGEVVHPQHWPDSIDLAGKRVTVIGSGATAATLIPALADRCAHVTMLQRTPTYFATGRNADALADELRKLEVDEAWIHEIMRRKVVRDRADLIERARTHPDALKQQLIAGVKACLPEGYDVERHFTPPYKPLQQRVAFVPDGDLFKAISAGKASVVTDHIAQFDEKGIQLQSGDRIDCDVVVTATGFELSVMGDIPFTVDGRAADFAQTVSYRGMMFSGVPNMTWVYGYGRYSWTLRAELVAVGAGEGRGDGDGGPGGGHGSGIRDALAGVKRKRETSRARCHDPPSDPRGLRPDRCGRGRL
;
A
#
# COMPACT_ATOMS: atom_id res chain seq x y z
N MET A 1 -31.69 56.27 -15.55
CA MET A 1 -31.77 55.73 -14.18
C MET A 1 -31.40 54.26 -14.25
N HIS A 2 -30.12 53.96 -13.94
CA HIS A 2 -29.60 52.60 -13.87
C HIS A 2 -29.59 52.21 -12.39
N SER A 3 -30.37 51.19 -12.02
CA SER A 3 -30.29 50.54 -10.71
C SER A 3 -28.99 49.75 -10.61
N PRO A 4 -28.24 49.85 -9.49
CA PRO A 4 -27.07 49.07 -9.27
C PRO A 4 -27.50 47.61 -9.01
N ARG A 5 -26.81 46.64 -9.69
CA ARG A 5 -26.86 45.21 -9.35
C ARG A 5 -26.28 45.05 -7.96
N GLN A 6 -27.06 44.47 -7.06
CA GLN A 6 -26.59 44.02 -5.75
C GLN A 6 -25.55 42.90 -6.01
N ASP A 7 -24.30 43.19 -5.70
CA ASP A 7 -23.25 42.20 -5.51
C ASP A 7 -23.69 41.33 -4.31
N SER A 8 -23.99 40.08 -4.58
CA SER A 8 -24.24 39.08 -3.56
C SER A 8 -22.96 38.83 -2.77
N ASP A 9 -23.03 39.13 -1.47
CA ASP A 9 -21.99 38.93 -0.46
C ASP A 9 -21.40 37.51 -0.54
N PRO A 10 -20.03 37.34 -0.67
CA PRO A 10 -19.40 36.04 -0.76
C PRO A 10 -19.34 35.26 0.56
N ALA A 11 -19.99 35.73 1.63
CA ALA A 11 -19.83 35.20 3.00
C ALA A 11 -20.75 34.02 3.37
N THR A 12 -21.63 33.52 2.50
CA THR A 12 -22.58 32.44 2.85
C THR A 12 -22.64 31.32 1.80
N ARG A 13 -21.50 30.74 1.43
CA ARG A 13 -21.55 29.41 0.88
C ARG A 13 -21.69 28.42 2.04
N THR A 14 -22.90 27.95 2.30
CA THR A 14 -23.16 26.83 3.22
C THR A 14 -22.20 25.70 2.92
N ALA A 15 -21.41 25.27 3.90
CA ALA A 15 -20.48 24.16 3.73
C ALA A 15 -21.23 22.91 3.26
N GLN A 16 -20.76 22.28 2.20
CA GLN A 16 -21.37 21.05 1.71
C GLN A 16 -21.21 19.95 2.78
N ARG A 17 -22.29 19.21 3.04
CA ARG A 17 -22.33 18.17 4.06
C ARG A 17 -22.54 16.80 3.42
N PHE A 18 -21.78 15.83 3.90
CA PHE A 18 -21.85 14.41 3.52
C PHE A 18 -21.96 13.54 4.78
N ASP A 19 -22.56 12.36 4.65
CA ASP A 19 -22.53 11.39 5.75
C ASP A 19 -21.10 10.87 5.97
N VAL A 20 -20.36 10.63 4.89
CA VAL A 20 -18.97 10.14 4.93
C VAL A 20 -18.06 10.94 3.99
N VAL A 21 -16.90 11.36 4.48
CA VAL A 21 -15.81 11.85 3.62
C VAL A 21 -14.64 10.88 3.70
N ILE A 22 -14.18 10.44 2.55
CA ILE A 22 -13.01 9.55 2.37
C ILE A 22 -11.85 10.40 1.89
N VAL A 23 -10.72 10.37 2.59
CA VAL A 23 -9.51 11.13 2.26
C VAL A 23 -8.51 10.23 1.56
N GLY A 24 -8.31 10.44 0.27
CA GLY A 24 -7.42 9.68 -0.60
C GLY A 24 -8.17 8.79 -1.60
N ALA A 25 -7.86 8.95 -2.90
CA ALA A 25 -8.37 8.15 -4.02
C ALA A 25 -7.34 7.10 -4.51
N GLY A 26 -6.51 6.60 -3.60
CA GLY A 26 -5.66 5.43 -3.82
C GLY A 26 -6.44 4.12 -3.65
N ILE A 27 -5.73 3.00 -3.68
CA ILE A 27 -6.30 1.65 -3.56
C ILE A 27 -7.21 1.48 -2.34
N SER A 28 -6.90 2.12 -1.21
CA SER A 28 -7.71 2.05 0.01
C SER A 28 -9.01 2.84 -0.10
N GLY A 29 -8.96 4.06 -0.65
CA GLY A 29 -10.14 4.91 -0.76
C GLY A 29 -11.15 4.39 -1.77
N ILE A 30 -10.67 3.87 -2.90
CA ILE A 30 -11.51 3.19 -3.90
C ILE A 30 -12.18 1.96 -3.29
N CYS A 31 -11.42 1.12 -2.57
CA CYS A 31 -11.96 -0.03 -1.84
C CYS A 31 -13.06 0.37 -0.84
N SER A 32 -12.76 1.38 -0.01
CA SER A 32 -13.68 1.86 1.02
C SER A 32 -14.97 2.42 0.41
N ALA A 33 -14.86 3.20 -0.65
CA ALA A 33 -16.01 3.78 -1.35
C ALA A 33 -16.88 2.71 -2.01
N THR A 34 -16.28 1.73 -2.69
CA THR A 34 -17.00 0.60 -3.30
C THR A 34 -17.80 -0.16 -2.24
N LEU A 35 -17.15 -0.52 -1.13
CA LEU A 35 -17.80 -1.27 -0.06
C LEU A 35 -18.86 -0.42 0.66
N LEU A 36 -18.62 0.88 0.86
CA LEU A 36 -19.60 1.79 1.41
C LEU A 36 -20.84 1.87 0.51
N ARG A 37 -20.66 2.11 -0.78
CA ARG A 37 -21.76 2.16 -1.74
C ARG A 37 -22.56 0.86 -1.82
N LYS A 38 -21.86 -0.27 -1.79
CA LYS A 38 -22.46 -1.60 -1.86
C LYS A 38 -23.28 -1.97 -0.64
N HIS A 39 -22.83 -1.53 0.54
CA HIS A 39 -23.42 -1.94 1.81
C HIS A 39 -24.26 -0.85 2.48
N CYS A 40 -24.06 0.41 2.12
CA CYS A 40 -24.74 1.57 2.67
C CYS A 40 -25.18 2.53 1.55
N PRO A 41 -25.98 2.09 0.55
CA PRO A 41 -26.33 2.89 -0.61
C PRO A 41 -27.12 4.16 -0.28
N GLN A 42 -27.69 4.24 0.93
CA GLN A 42 -28.45 5.39 1.42
C GLN A 42 -27.55 6.53 1.92
N LEU A 43 -26.26 6.29 2.16
CA LEU A 43 -25.34 7.30 2.68
C LEU A 43 -24.74 8.13 1.55
N SER A 44 -24.77 9.45 1.74
CA SER A 44 -24.03 10.37 0.90
C SER A 44 -22.54 10.33 1.23
N PHE A 45 -21.68 10.22 0.22
CA PHE A 45 -20.25 10.24 0.44
C PHE A 45 -19.49 11.04 -0.60
N LEU A 46 -18.28 11.43 -0.23
CA LEU A 46 -17.34 12.12 -1.09
C LEU A 46 -15.93 11.56 -0.86
N ILE A 47 -15.19 11.34 -1.94
CA ILE A 47 -13.76 11.07 -1.90
C ILE A 47 -13.04 12.38 -2.25
N VAL A 48 -12.05 12.78 -1.47
CA VAL A 48 -11.17 13.91 -1.76
C VAL A 48 -9.73 13.44 -1.88
N ASP A 49 -9.03 13.88 -2.92
CA ASP A 49 -7.63 13.57 -3.13
C ASP A 49 -6.82 14.82 -3.47
N ALA A 50 -5.61 14.89 -2.94
CA ALA A 50 -4.70 16.01 -3.18
C ALA A 50 -4.06 15.99 -4.58
N MET A 51 -4.10 14.83 -5.25
CA MET A 51 -3.51 14.62 -6.58
C MET A 51 -4.52 14.94 -7.68
N GLU A 52 -4.02 15.03 -8.92
CA GLU A 52 -4.81 15.32 -10.13
C GLU A 52 -5.58 14.10 -10.66
N ALA A 53 -5.23 12.88 -10.20
CA ALA A 53 -5.80 11.64 -10.68
C ALA A 53 -5.82 10.57 -9.57
N PRO A 54 -6.57 9.45 -9.73
CA PRO A 54 -6.56 8.36 -8.79
C PRO A 54 -5.26 7.55 -8.87
N GLY A 55 -4.96 6.78 -7.81
CA GLY A 55 -3.84 5.85 -7.83
C GLY A 55 -2.92 5.94 -6.62
N GLY A 56 -2.88 7.09 -5.92
CA GLY A 56 -2.05 7.27 -4.73
C GLY A 56 -0.58 6.92 -4.98
N THR A 57 -0.04 5.92 -4.28
CA THR A 57 1.35 5.45 -4.45
C THR A 57 1.70 5.16 -5.91
N TRP A 58 0.80 4.56 -6.67
CA TRP A 58 1.03 4.17 -8.07
C TRP A 58 1.01 5.36 -9.03
N LEU A 59 0.31 6.45 -8.69
CA LEU A 59 0.38 7.69 -9.44
C LEU A 59 1.73 8.40 -9.23
N ILE A 60 2.24 8.40 -8.00
CA ILE A 60 3.45 9.12 -7.59
C ILE A 60 4.72 8.43 -8.08
N HIS A 61 4.80 7.11 -7.99
CA HIS A 61 6.01 6.34 -8.27
C HIS A 61 6.15 6.07 -9.78
N LYS A 62 6.71 7.03 -10.51
CA LYS A 62 6.89 7.00 -11.98
C LYS A 62 8.24 6.44 -12.43
N TYR A 63 9.10 5.99 -11.52
CA TYR A 63 10.42 5.51 -11.88
C TYR A 63 10.35 4.28 -12.78
N PRO A 64 11.36 4.06 -13.66
CA PRO A 64 11.37 2.94 -14.60
C PRO A 64 11.20 1.59 -13.92
N GLY A 65 10.33 0.75 -14.47
CA GLY A 65 10.07 -0.60 -13.98
C GLY A 65 9.24 -0.66 -12.71
N ALA A 66 8.65 0.45 -12.24
CA ALA A 66 7.79 0.46 -11.05
C ALA A 66 6.71 -0.63 -11.15
N ARG A 67 6.65 -1.50 -10.15
CA ARG A 67 5.76 -2.66 -10.10
C ARG A 67 5.43 -3.04 -8.66
N SER A 68 4.41 -3.87 -8.47
CA SER A 68 4.11 -4.41 -7.16
C SER A 68 5.22 -5.36 -6.68
N ASP A 69 5.36 -5.48 -5.38
CA ASP A 69 6.16 -6.50 -4.70
C ASP A 69 5.29 -7.51 -3.94
N SER A 70 3.99 -7.35 -4.06
CA SER A 70 2.94 -8.25 -3.58
C SER A 70 2.16 -8.76 -4.79
N ASP A 71 1.67 -9.99 -4.69
CA ASP A 71 0.85 -10.57 -5.75
C ASP A 71 -0.51 -9.87 -5.87
N LEU A 72 -1.01 -9.75 -7.07
CA LEU A 72 -2.26 -9.05 -7.37
C LEU A 72 -3.51 -9.87 -7.03
N PHE A 73 -3.40 -11.19 -6.79
CA PHE A 73 -4.55 -11.95 -6.31
C PHE A 73 -4.96 -11.54 -4.90
N THR A 74 -4.00 -11.10 -4.08
CA THR A 74 -4.26 -10.59 -2.74
C THR A 74 -4.15 -9.07 -2.63
N PHE A 75 -3.39 -8.41 -3.51
CA PHE A 75 -3.30 -6.96 -3.57
C PHE A 75 -4.47 -6.34 -4.35
N GLY A 76 -5.06 -7.05 -5.32
CA GLY A 76 -6.36 -6.72 -5.90
C GLY A 76 -7.50 -6.88 -4.90
N TYR A 77 -8.67 -6.37 -5.24
CA TYR A 77 -9.87 -6.42 -4.41
C TYR A 77 -10.55 -7.79 -4.45
N ASP A 78 -11.23 -8.21 -3.37
CA ASP A 78 -11.98 -9.45 -3.34
C ASP A 78 -13.22 -9.40 -4.25
N PHE A 79 -13.75 -8.22 -4.50
CA PHE A 79 -14.93 -8.00 -5.33
C PHE A 79 -14.61 -7.80 -6.82
N LYS A 80 -13.33 -7.64 -7.19
CA LYS A 80 -12.90 -7.48 -8.59
C LYS A 80 -11.73 -8.41 -8.90
N PRO A 81 -11.97 -9.52 -9.63
CA PRO A 81 -10.93 -10.49 -9.96
C PRO A 81 -9.76 -9.89 -10.73
N TRP A 82 -8.55 -10.20 -10.29
CA TRP A 82 -7.34 -9.93 -11.06
C TRP A 82 -7.11 -11.04 -12.08
N LYS A 83 -6.92 -10.67 -13.35
CA LYS A 83 -6.76 -11.62 -14.48
C LYS A 83 -5.35 -11.65 -15.06
N GLY A 84 -4.46 -10.78 -14.58
CA GLY A 84 -3.09 -10.65 -15.06
C GLY A 84 -2.09 -11.56 -14.35
N LYS A 85 -0.81 -11.25 -14.54
CA LYS A 85 0.30 -11.92 -13.84
C LYS A 85 0.28 -11.60 -12.35
N PRO A 86 0.89 -12.46 -11.51
CA PRO A 86 0.96 -12.21 -10.06
C PRO A 86 1.55 -10.85 -9.70
N ILE A 87 2.67 -10.47 -10.32
CA ILE A 87 3.29 -9.15 -10.13
C ILE A 87 2.92 -8.26 -11.31
N ALA A 88 2.27 -7.16 -11.02
CA ALA A 88 1.81 -6.19 -12.00
C ALA A 88 2.71 -4.95 -12.05
N SER A 89 2.83 -4.36 -13.23
CA SER A 89 3.42 -3.05 -13.43
C SER A 89 2.55 -1.94 -12.82
N ARG A 90 3.15 -0.78 -12.65
CA ARG A 90 2.46 0.45 -12.24
C ARG A 90 1.25 0.75 -13.14
N GLU A 91 1.44 0.65 -14.43
CA GLU A 91 0.43 0.92 -15.45
C GLU A 91 -0.76 -0.04 -15.32
N GLU A 92 -0.50 -1.35 -15.21
CA GLU A 92 -1.55 -2.36 -15.01
C GLU A 92 -2.35 -2.12 -13.73
N ILE A 93 -1.69 -1.64 -12.66
CA ILE A 93 -2.38 -1.32 -11.40
C ILE A 93 -3.23 -0.05 -11.55
N LEU A 94 -2.72 0.97 -12.22
CA LEU A 94 -3.50 2.20 -12.49
C LEU A 94 -4.73 1.91 -13.35
N ASP A 95 -4.57 1.08 -14.39
CA ASP A 95 -5.69 0.65 -15.24
C ASP A 95 -6.72 -0.16 -14.44
N TYR A 96 -6.27 -1.05 -13.55
CA TYR A 96 -7.13 -1.79 -12.65
C TYR A 96 -7.92 -0.87 -11.72
N LEU A 97 -7.29 0.16 -11.16
CA LEU A 97 -7.96 1.14 -10.30
C LEU A 97 -8.93 2.02 -11.10
N ALA A 98 -8.54 2.48 -12.28
CA ALA A 98 -9.38 3.28 -13.16
C ALA A 98 -10.64 2.50 -13.60
N SER A 99 -10.47 1.25 -14.04
CA SER A 99 -11.60 0.38 -14.40
C SER A 99 -12.48 0.06 -13.19
N THR A 100 -11.93 0.02 -11.97
CA THR A 100 -12.73 -0.15 -10.74
C THR A 100 -13.61 1.07 -10.47
N ILE A 101 -13.06 2.28 -10.66
CA ILE A 101 -13.82 3.53 -10.53
C ILE A 101 -14.97 3.58 -11.53
N GLU A 102 -14.74 3.11 -12.75
CA GLU A 102 -15.74 3.07 -13.81
C GLU A 102 -16.83 2.03 -13.51
N ASP A 103 -16.45 0.77 -13.27
CA ASP A 103 -17.38 -0.34 -12.99
C ASP A 103 -18.28 -0.02 -11.78
N GLU A 104 -17.69 0.56 -10.75
CA GLU A 104 -18.38 0.92 -9.52
C GLU A 104 -18.97 2.35 -9.57
N GLN A 105 -18.92 3.03 -10.71
CA GLN A 105 -19.47 4.37 -10.93
C GLN A 105 -19.07 5.39 -9.85
N LEU A 106 -17.83 5.38 -9.43
CA LEU A 106 -17.31 6.24 -8.35
C LEU A 106 -16.94 7.65 -8.84
N GLY A 107 -16.74 7.84 -10.14
CA GLY A 107 -16.28 9.10 -10.73
C GLY A 107 -17.00 10.35 -10.22
N PRO A 108 -18.35 10.41 -10.19
CA PRO A 108 -19.08 11.58 -9.66
C PRO A 108 -18.86 11.86 -8.18
N HIS A 109 -18.31 10.92 -7.43
CA HIS A 109 -18.05 11.02 -6.00
C HIS A 109 -16.60 11.39 -5.68
N ILE A 110 -15.71 11.60 -6.67
CA ILE A 110 -14.30 11.92 -6.45
C ILE A 110 -14.04 13.37 -6.81
N ARG A 111 -13.31 14.06 -5.93
CA ARG A 111 -12.75 15.39 -6.18
C ARG A 111 -11.25 15.32 -6.06
N TYR A 112 -10.58 15.47 -7.18
CA TYR A 112 -9.13 15.60 -7.28
C TYR A 112 -8.68 17.02 -6.96
N GLN A 113 -7.38 17.22 -6.69
CA GLN A 113 -6.79 18.52 -6.36
C GLN A 113 -7.47 19.19 -5.14
N HIS A 114 -7.98 18.38 -4.22
CA HIS A 114 -8.63 18.78 -2.98
C HIS A 114 -7.79 18.29 -1.79
N ARG A 115 -6.79 19.08 -1.40
CA ARG A 115 -5.90 18.73 -0.28
C ARG A 115 -6.50 19.13 1.05
N VAL A 116 -6.75 18.17 1.94
CA VAL A 116 -7.17 18.44 3.32
C VAL A 116 -6.03 19.10 4.07
N GLN A 117 -6.28 20.29 4.60
CA GLN A 117 -5.34 21.08 5.39
C GLN A 117 -5.55 20.93 6.89
N SER A 118 -6.79 20.75 7.32
CA SER A 118 -7.13 20.50 8.72
C SER A 118 -8.44 19.73 8.84
N ALA A 119 -8.64 19.06 9.97
CA ALA A 119 -9.89 18.38 10.31
C ALA A 119 -10.26 18.67 11.77
N SER A 120 -11.47 19.20 12.00
CA SER A 120 -11.95 19.59 13.31
C SER A 120 -13.27 18.90 13.64
N TRP A 121 -13.32 18.18 14.76
CA TRP A 121 -14.53 17.57 15.29
C TRP A 121 -15.24 18.48 16.28
N SER A 122 -16.55 18.54 16.15
CA SER A 122 -17.42 19.14 17.15
C SER A 122 -18.40 18.11 17.71
N SER A 123 -18.28 17.81 19.02
CA SER A 123 -19.20 16.89 19.70
C SER A 123 -20.61 17.50 19.81
N ALA A 124 -20.74 18.81 19.86
CA ALA A 124 -22.03 19.49 19.90
C ALA A 124 -22.87 19.27 18.64
N SER A 125 -22.24 19.25 17.47
CA SER A 125 -22.89 18.98 16.17
C SER A 125 -22.70 17.55 15.66
N SER A 126 -21.89 16.75 16.33
CA SER A 126 -21.46 15.41 15.88
C SER A 126 -20.96 15.44 14.43
N THR A 127 -20.06 16.37 14.11
CA THR A 127 -19.65 16.65 12.74
C THR A 127 -18.16 16.98 12.68
N TRP A 128 -17.47 16.42 11.70
CA TRP A 128 -16.17 16.85 11.23
C TRP A 128 -16.31 18.03 10.27
N THR A 129 -15.49 19.03 10.43
CA THR A 129 -15.28 20.12 9.45
C THR A 129 -13.89 19.98 8.90
N LEU A 130 -13.77 19.86 7.58
CA LEU A 130 -12.51 19.77 6.87
C LEU A 130 -12.27 21.06 6.09
N ASP A 131 -11.09 21.65 6.28
CA ASP A 131 -10.60 22.74 5.45
C ASP A 131 -9.75 22.16 4.34
N LEU A 132 -10.06 22.50 3.09
CA LEU A 132 -9.35 21.99 1.93
C LEU A 132 -8.76 23.14 1.12
N ALA A 133 -7.48 22.95 0.69
CA ALA A 133 -6.94 23.71 -0.42
C ALA A 133 -7.40 23.08 -1.72
N VAL A 134 -7.92 23.89 -2.65
CA VAL A 134 -8.37 23.49 -3.97
C VAL A 134 -7.53 24.23 -5.00
N ASP A 135 -6.80 23.52 -5.84
CA ASP A 135 -5.83 24.05 -6.79
C ASP A 135 -4.89 25.08 -6.12
N ASP A 136 -4.31 25.99 -6.86
CA ASP A 136 -3.59 27.15 -6.32
C ASP A 136 -4.50 28.25 -5.77
N ALA A 137 -5.82 27.97 -5.65
CA ALA A 137 -6.78 28.92 -5.14
C ALA A 137 -6.52 29.19 -3.65
N ARG A 138 -6.24 30.45 -3.32
CA ARG A 138 -5.89 30.92 -1.95
C ARG A 138 -7.03 30.85 -0.95
N LYS A 139 -8.25 30.44 -1.34
CA LYS A 139 -9.40 30.36 -0.45
C LYS A 139 -9.72 28.91 -0.10
N PRO A 140 -9.64 28.52 1.18
CA PRO A 140 -10.03 27.18 1.61
C PRO A 140 -11.51 26.93 1.33
N VAL A 141 -11.80 25.70 0.89
CA VAL A 141 -13.18 25.19 0.78
C VAL A 141 -13.45 24.37 2.02
N GLN A 142 -14.61 24.59 2.66
CA GLN A 142 -15.03 23.78 3.80
C GLN A 142 -16.03 22.70 3.39
N ILE A 143 -15.80 21.49 3.91
CA ILE A 143 -16.71 20.35 3.77
C ILE A 143 -16.99 19.80 5.17
N GLN A 144 -18.25 19.42 5.41
CA GLN A 144 -18.68 18.76 6.65
C GLN A 144 -18.94 17.27 6.42
N ALA A 145 -18.60 16.45 7.41
CA ALA A 145 -18.82 15.01 7.39
C ALA A 145 -19.32 14.48 8.73
N GLY A 146 -20.27 13.57 8.70
CA GLY A 146 -20.67 12.80 9.89
C GLY A 146 -19.63 11.77 10.30
N PHE A 147 -18.90 11.23 9.32
CA PHE A 147 -17.84 10.26 9.52
C PHE A 147 -16.64 10.56 8.60
N LEU A 148 -15.42 10.44 9.13
CA LEU A 148 -14.19 10.67 8.39
C LEU A 148 -13.45 9.37 8.19
N TRP A 149 -13.12 9.05 6.92
CA TRP A 149 -12.43 7.82 6.55
C TRP A 149 -11.07 8.14 5.92
N MET A 150 -10.01 7.90 6.70
CA MET A 150 -8.65 8.26 6.32
C MET A 150 -8.01 7.15 5.48
N CYS A 151 -7.84 7.40 4.20
CA CYS A 151 -7.24 6.52 3.19
C CYS A 151 -6.01 7.15 2.49
N GLN A 152 -5.41 8.17 3.12
CA GLN A 152 -4.30 8.97 2.58
C GLN A 152 -2.96 8.23 2.49
N GLY A 153 -2.91 6.95 2.91
CA GLY A 153 -1.66 6.19 3.00
C GLY A 153 -0.86 6.50 4.26
N TYR A 154 0.44 6.17 4.23
CA TYR A 154 1.33 6.35 5.37
C TYR A 154 2.73 6.84 4.99
N TYR A 155 2.95 7.16 3.73
CA TYR A 155 4.17 7.81 3.26
C TYR A 155 3.95 9.30 3.05
N ARG A 156 4.96 10.09 3.37
CA ARG A 156 4.99 11.51 3.02
C ARG A 156 5.22 11.62 1.51
N HIS A 157 4.25 12.22 0.81
CA HIS A 157 4.31 12.32 -0.65
C HIS A 157 5.23 13.46 -1.12
N SER A 158 5.45 14.47 -0.29
CA SER A 158 6.27 15.64 -0.65
C SER A 158 7.77 15.39 -0.56
N LYS A 159 8.22 14.32 0.14
CA LYS A 159 9.64 14.08 0.36
C LYS A 159 9.92 12.60 0.65
N GLY A 160 10.88 12.04 -0.08
CA GLY A 160 11.45 10.74 0.23
C GLY A 160 12.56 10.83 1.28
N TYR A 161 12.93 9.70 1.85
CA TYR A 161 14.03 9.66 2.81
C TYR A 161 15.38 9.56 2.10
N THR A 162 16.19 10.60 2.24
CA THR A 162 17.58 10.62 1.77
C THR A 162 18.48 10.92 2.96
N PRO A 163 19.40 10.01 3.34
CA PRO A 163 20.40 10.28 4.37
C PRO A 163 21.28 11.47 4.00
N SER A 164 21.82 12.14 5.00
CA SER A 164 22.87 13.14 4.79
C SER A 164 24.22 12.43 4.69
N TRP A 165 24.93 12.65 3.58
CA TRP A 165 26.30 12.16 3.40
C TRP A 165 27.24 13.33 3.22
N PRO A 166 28.47 13.27 3.80
CA PRO A 166 29.49 14.30 3.60
C PRO A 166 29.77 14.49 2.10
N GLY A 167 29.87 15.74 1.68
CA GLY A 167 30.26 16.10 0.30
C GLY A 167 29.19 15.90 -0.77
N LEU A 168 27.95 15.49 -0.43
CA LEU A 168 26.89 15.29 -1.43
C LEU A 168 26.63 16.57 -2.25
N GLU A 169 26.77 17.72 -1.64
CA GLU A 169 26.62 19.04 -2.28
C GLU A 169 27.73 19.36 -3.29
N GLN A 170 28.85 18.64 -3.26
CA GLN A 170 29.97 18.79 -4.20
C GLN A 170 29.78 17.97 -5.47
N PHE A 171 28.91 16.95 -5.41
CA PHE A 171 28.68 16.06 -6.54
C PHE A 171 28.12 16.84 -7.74
N LYS A 172 28.77 16.70 -8.91
CA LYS A 172 28.40 17.42 -10.13
C LYS A 172 27.38 16.70 -11.00
N GLY A 173 27.11 15.42 -10.72
CA GLY A 173 26.07 14.64 -11.39
C GLY A 173 24.67 14.92 -10.84
N GLU A 174 23.69 14.21 -11.36
CA GLU A 174 22.32 14.31 -10.90
C GLU A 174 22.07 13.43 -9.69
N VAL A 175 21.31 13.94 -8.70
CA VAL A 175 20.83 13.18 -7.55
C VAL A 175 19.31 13.09 -7.62
N VAL A 176 18.78 11.87 -7.73
CA VAL A 176 17.35 11.62 -7.92
C VAL A 176 16.81 10.72 -6.81
N HIS A 177 15.67 11.10 -6.24
CA HIS A 177 14.90 10.18 -5.40
C HIS A 177 13.79 9.51 -6.22
N PRO A 178 13.61 8.16 -6.19
CA PRO A 178 12.63 7.45 -7.03
C PRO A 178 11.19 7.95 -6.88
N GLN A 179 10.81 8.47 -5.70
CA GLN A 179 9.48 9.04 -5.46
C GLN A 179 9.21 10.29 -6.32
N HIS A 180 10.26 11.01 -6.72
CA HIS A 180 10.17 12.22 -7.54
C HIS A 180 11.02 12.05 -8.81
N TRP A 181 10.76 10.94 -9.53
CA TRP A 181 11.49 10.63 -10.75
C TRP A 181 11.19 11.69 -11.81
N PRO A 182 12.24 12.37 -12.37
CA PRO A 182 12.03 13.39 -13.39
C PRO A 182 11.60 12.75 -14.71
N ASP A 183 10.65 13.40 -15.40
CA ASP A 183 10.13 12.89 -16.67
C ASP A 183 11.18 12.94 -17.81
N SER A 184 12.22 13.80 -17.68
CA SER A 184 13.20 14.12 -18.73
C SER A 184 14.65 13.82 -18.37
N ILE A 185 14.90 12.85 -17.46
CA ILE A 185 16.28 12.46 -17.13
C ILE A 185 16.93 11.70 -18.30
N ASP A 186 18.07 12.20 -18.78
CA ASP A 186 18.88 11.50 -19.79
C ASP A 186 19.84 10.53 -19.11
N LEU A 187 19.64 9.25 -19.35
CA LEU A 187 20.47 8.16 -18.82
C LEU A 187 21.37 7.51 -19.88
N ALA A 188 21.23 7.90 -21.16
CA ALA A 188 22.01 7.30 -22.24
C ALA A 188 23.52 7.48 -22.03
N GLY A 189 24.27 6.39 -22.02
CA GLY A 189 25.71 6.39 -21.80
C GLY A 189 26.17 6.81 -20.39
N LYS A 190 25.25 6.98 -19.42
CA LYS A 190 25.57 7.36 -18.05
C LYS A 190 25.87 6.15 -17.17
N ARG A 191 26.75 6.33 -16.19
CA ARG A 191 26.98 5.41 -15.08
C ARG A 191 26.02 5.79 -13.95
N VAL A 192 25.12 4.89 -13.59
CA VAL A 192 24.08 5.13 -12.59
C VAL A 192 24.42 4.35 -11.32
N THR A 193 24.46 5.04 -10.17
CA THR A 193 24.57 4.37 -8.87
C THR A 193 23.25 4.44 -8.13
N VAL A 194 22.65 3.28 -7.87
CA VAL A 194 21.42 3.13 -7.08
C VAL A 194 21.81 2.78 -5.64
N ILE A 195 21.58 3.72 -4.73
CA ILE A 195 21.89 3.54 -3.30
C ILE A 195 20.69 2.88 -2.60
N GLY A 196 20.86 1.65 -2.18
CA GLY A 196 19.84 0.81 -1.54
C GLY A 196 19.69 -0.54 -2.21
N SER A 197 19.10 -1.50 -1.50
CA SER A 197 18.84 -2.86 -1.97
C SER A 197 17.41 -3.33 -1.71
N GLY A 198 16.50 -2.40 -1.43
CA GLY A 198 15.09 -2.71 -1.20
C GLY A 198 14.31 -3.00 -2.49
N ALA A 199 12.98 -3.10 -2.38
CA ALA A 199 12.09 -3.38 -3.50
C ALA A 199 12.25 -2.38 -4.66
N THR A 200 12.44 -1.09 -4.35
CA THR A 200 12.67 -0.05 -5.36
C THR A 200 13.95 -0.31 -6.16
N ALA A 201 15.07 -0.60 -5.49
CA ALA A 201 16.33 -0.90 -6.17
C ALA A 201 16.23 -2.17 -7.02
N ALA A 202 15.64 -3.24 -6.45
CA ALA A 202 15.43 -4.51 -7.16
C ALA A 202 14.58 -4.37 -8.43
N THR A 203 13.71 -3.37 -8.47
CA THR A 203 12.83 -3.07 -9.61
C THR A 203 13.50 -2.13 -10.62
N LEU A 204 14.17 -1.10 -10.11
CA LEU A 204 14.76 -0.03 -10.92
C LEU A 204 15.99 -0.52 -11.70
N ILE A 205 16.87 -1.29 -11.05
CA ILE A 205 18.14 -1.73 -11.65
C ILE A 205 17.94 -2.50 -12.96
N PRO A 206 17.12 -3.56 -13.02
CA PRO A 206 16.89 -4.25 -14.30
C PRO A 206 16.25 -3.35 -15.36
N ALA A 207 15.39 -2.41 -14.96
CA ALA A 207 14.77 -1.46 -15.89
C ALA A 207 15.74 -0.41 -16.44
N LEU A 208 16.82 -0.11 -15.73
CA LEU A 208 17.87 0.82 -16.16
C LEU A 208 19.00 0.13 -16.94
N ALA A 209 19.20 -1.16 -16.76
CA ALA A 209 20.34 -1.92 -17.29
C ALA A 209 20.53 -1.78 -18.81
N ASP A 210 19.44 -1.60 -19.56
CA ASP A 210 19.47 -1.40 -21.02
C ASP A 210 19.38 0.08 -21.45
N ARG A 211 19.30 1.02 -20.47
CA ARG A 211 19.09 2.46 -20.74
C ARG A 211 20.31 3.33 -20.45
N CYS A 212 21.29 2.77 -19.75
CA CYS A 212 22.51 3.50 -19.33
C CYS A 212 23.75 2.67 -19.63
N ALA A 213 24.94 3.25 -19.45
CA ALA A 213 26.20 2.55 -19.69
C ALA A 213 26.42 1.41 -18.69
N HIS A 214 26.10 1.65 -17.43
CA HIS A 214 26.22 0.68 -16.35
C HIS A 214 25.40 1.11 -15.12
N VAL A 215 24.84 0.13 -14.39
CA VAL A 215 24.15 0.37 -13.13
C VAL A 215 24.90 -0.29 -11.98
N THR A 216 25.24 0.48 -10.96
CA THR A 216 25.83 -0.05 -9.72
C THR A 216 24.78 -0.03 -8.60
N MET A 217 24.46 -1.19 -8.03
CA MET A 217 23.71 -1.27 -6.77
C MET A 217 24.67 -1.08 -5.60
N LEU A 218 24.61 0.05 -4.93
CA LEU A 218 25.38 0.30 -3.72
C LEU A 218 24.51 0.05 -2.49
N GLN A 219 24.89 -0.93 -1.68
CA GLN A 219 24.16 -1.28 -0.47
C GLN A 219 25.07 -1.33 0.75
N ARG A 220 24.58 -0.86 1.88
CA ARG A 220 25.26 -0.97 3.17
C ARG A 220 25.18 -2.39 3.74
N THR A 221 24.02 -3.02 3.60
CA THR A 221 23.70 -4.35 4.11
C THR A 221 22.89 -5.08 3.06
N PRO A 222 23.20 -6.35 2.75
CA PRO A 222 22.40 -7.16 1.84
C PRO A 222 20.93 -7.28 2.28
N THR A 223 20.06 -7.46 1.29
CA THR A 223 18.63 -7.76 1.47
C THR A 223 18.37 -9.21 1.05
N TYR A 224 17.41 -9.88 1.68
CA TYR A 224 16.92 -11.17 1.18
C TYR A 224 16.09 -10.98 -0.07
N PHE A 225 16.38 -11.79 -1.07
CA PHE A 225 15.61 -11.87 -2.30
C PHE A 225 14.97 -13.27 -2.43
N ALA A 226 13.71 -13.28 -2.82
CA ALA A 226 13.02 -14.45 -3.32
C ALA A 226 12.96 -14.36 -4.85
N THR A 227 13.21 -15.46 -5.53
CA THR A 227 13.17 -15.55 -6.99
C THR A 227 12.09 -16.51 -7.44
N GLY A 228 11.47 -16.24 -8.56
CA GLY A 228 10.45 -17.10 -9.14
C GLY A 228 9.91 -16.53 -10.45
N ARG A 229 9.17 -17.35 -11.18
CA ARG A 229 8.47 -16.88 -12.39
C ARG A 229 7.36 -15.90 -12.02
N ASN A 230 7.13 -14.90 -12.84
CA ASN A 230 5.95 -14.06 -12.75
C ASN A 230 4.73 -14.76 -13.35
N ALA A 231 4.42 -15.95 -12.85
CA ALA A 231 3.29 -16.78 -13.24
C ALA A 231 2.91 -17.68 -12.05
N ASP A 232 1.66 -18.11 -11.99
CA ASP A 232 1.24 -19.14 -11.04
C ASP A 232 0.66 -20.33 -11.78
N ALA A 233 1.31 -21.49 -11.61
CA ALA A 233 0.98 -22.71 -12.36
C ALA A 233 -0.46 -23.20 -12.07
N LEU A 234 -0.98 -22.98 -10.85
CA LEU A 234 -2.37 -23.35 -10.52
C LEU A 234 -3.35 -22.44 -11.25
N ALA A 235 -3.12 -21.12 -11.25
CA ALA A 235 -3.98 -20.17 -11.98
C ALA A 235 -4.00 -20.48 -13.48
N ASP A 236 -2.83 -20.77 -14.04
CA ASP A 236 -2.68 -21.12 -15.46
C ASP A 236 -3.38 -22.42 -15.80
N GLU A 237 -3.31 -23.42 -14.93
CA GLU A 237 -4.00 -24.70 -15.13
C GLU A 237 -5.53 -24.57 -15.02
N LEU A 238 -6.01 -23.83 -14.03
CA LEU A 238 -7.45 -23.55 -13.89
C LEU A 238 -8.00 -22.80 -15.12
N ARG A 239 -7.24 -21.88 -15.72
CA ARG A 239 -7.65 -21.21 -16.96
C ARG A 239 -7.71 -22.16 -18.15
N LYS A 240 -6.76 -23.10 -18.29
CA LYS A 240 -6.81 -24.15 -19.32
C LYS A 240 -8.02 -25.07 -19.18
N LEU A 241 -8.49 -25.25 -17.95
CA LEU A 241 -9.71 -26.01 -17.64
C LEU A 241 -10.97 -25.15 -17.78
N GLU A 242 -10.86 -23.92 -18.29
CA GLU A 242 -11.96 -22.97 -18.51
C GLU A 242 -12.75 -22.64 -17.22
N VAL A 243 -12.08 -22.70 -16.05
CA VAL A 243 -12.69 -22.27 -14.79
C VAL A 243 -12.92 -20.76 -14.81
N ASP A 244 -14.09 -20.33 -14.35
CA ASP A 244 -14.44 -18.91 -14.27
C ASP A 244 -13.43 -18.11 -13.44
N GLU A 245 -13.06 -16.90 -13.93
CA GLU A 245 -12.04 -16.05 -13.31
C GLU A 245 -12.39 -15.64 -11.87
N ALA A 246 -13.66 -15.54 -11.50
CA ALA A 246 -14.05 -15.26 -10.12
C ALA A 246 -13.69 -16.42 -9.17
N TRP A 247 -13.83 -17.66 -9.63
CA TRP A 247 -13.40 -18.85 -8.87
C TRP A 247 -11.87 -18.95 -8.81
N ILE A 248 -11.19 -18.69 -9.94
CA ILE A 248 -9.71 -18.66 -9.96
C ILE A 248 -9.22 -17.62 -8.95
N HIS A 249 -9.77 -16.42 -8.95
CA HIS A 249 -9.41 -15.36 -8.02
C HIS A 249 -9.60 -15.77 -6.56
N GLU A 250 -10.75 -16.36 -6.19
CA GLU A 250 -11.01 -16.81 -4.82
C GLU A 250 -10.06 -17.94 -4.39
N ILE A 251 -9.78 -18.90 -5.27
CA ILE A 251 -8.85 -20.00 -5.02
C ILE A 251 -7.44 -19.44 -4.80
N MET A 252 -7.00 -18.54 -5.69
CA MET A 252 -5.68 -17.96 -5.62
C MET A 252 -5.48 -17.08 -4.39
N ARG A 253 -6.47 -16.26 -4.02
CA ARG A 253 -6.41 -15.47 -2.78
C ARG A 253 -6.22 -16.36 -1.55
N ARG A 254 -6.98 -17.46 -1.45
CA ARG A 254 -6.83 -18.42 -0.34
C ARG A 254 -5.46 -19.08 -0.34
N LYS A 255 -5.01 -19.54 -1.51
CA LYS A 255 -3.68 -20.15 -1.68
C LYS A 255 -2.57 -19.19 -1.22
N VAL A 256 -2.55 -17.97 -1.74
CA VAL A 256 -1.50 -17.00 -1.44
C VAL A 256 -1.50 -16.60 0.04
N VAL A 257 -2.67 -16.40 0.66
CA VAL A 257 -2.77 -16.12 2.11
C VAL A 257 -2.21 -17.29 2.92
N ARG A 258 -2.51 -18.54 2.54
CA ARG A 258 -1.98 -19.74 3.20
C ARG A 258 -0.47 -19.85 3.01
N ASP A 259 0.01 -19.76 1.78
CA ASP A 259 1.45 -19.84 1.46
C ASP A 259 2.24 -18.77 2.24
N ARG A 260 1.66 -17.59 2.41
CA ARG A 260 2.24 -16.52 3.21
C ARG A 260 2.27 -16.83 4.70
N ALA A 261 1.21 -17.43 5.23
CA ALA A 261 1.17 -17.89 6.62
C ALA A 261 2.23 -18.97 6.87
N ASP A 262 2.35 -19.93 5.97
CA ASP A 262 3.37 -20.99 6.03
C ASP A 262 4.79 -20.43 5.96
N LEU A 263 5.02 -19.42 5.11
CA LEU A 263 6.31 -18.73 5.05
C LEU A 263 6.66 -18.01 6.37
N ILE A 264 5.68 -17.32 6.97
CA ILE A 264 5.85 -16.63 8.26
C ILE A 264 6.16 -17.65 9.37
N GLU A 265 5.44 -18.77 9.39
CA GLU A 265 5.68 -19.83 10.37
C GLU A 265 7.07 -20.47 10.19
N ARG A 266 7.48 -20.76 8.96
CA ARG A 266 8.85 -21.25 8.66
C ARG A 266 9.93 -20.25 9.06
N ALA A 267 9.72 -18.96 8.85
CA ALA A 267 10.66 -17.92 9.28
C ALA A 267 10.80 -17.87 10.81
N ARG A 268 9.75 -18.25 11.55
CA ARG A 268 9.74 -18.32 13.02
C ARG A 268 10.39 -19.59 13.55
N THR A 269 10.05 -20.74 12.96
CA THR A 269 10.41 -22.08 13.46
C THR A 269 11.73 -22.61 12.88
N HIS A 270 12.01 -22.31 11.62
CA HIS A 270 13.18 -22.81 10.87
C HIS A 270 13.88 -21.69 10.09
N PRO A 271 14.31 -20.58 10.77
CA PRO A 271 14.86 -19.41 10.09
C PRO A 271 16.12 -19.72 9.28
N ASP A 272 16.99 -20.61 9.76
CA ASP A 272 18.26 -20.91 9.10
C ASP A 272 18.02 -21.73 7.82
N ALA A 273 17.10 -22.69 7.84
CA ALA A 273 16.73 -23.44 6.65
C ALA A 273 16.08 -22.51 5.59
N LEU A 274 15.23 -21.58 6.00
CA LEU A 274 14.66 -20.59 5.10
C LEU A 274 15.73 -19.64 4.55
N LYS A 275 16.68 -19.19 5.38
CA LYS A 275 17.85 -18.40 4.96
C LYS A 275 18.63 -19.11 3.87
N GLN A 276 19.00 -20.37 4.11
CA GLN A 276 19.72 -21.18 3.12
C GLN A 276 18.95 -21.34 1.82
N GLN A 277 17.65 -21.58 1.89
CA GLN A 277 16.80 -21.69 0.70
C GLN A 277 16.78 -20.40 -0.13
N LEU A 278 16.62 -19.23 0.51
CA LEU A 278 16.61 -17.94 -0.18
C LEU A 278 17.97 -17.65 -0.85
N ILE A 279 19.07 -17.88 -0.13
CA ILE A 279 20.43 -17.70 -0.67
C ILE A 279 20.70 -18.67 -1.83
N ALA A 280 20.29 -19.94 -1.72
CA ALA A 280 20.43 -20.91 -2.80
C ALA A 280 19.65 -20.49 -4.05
N GLY A 281 18.45 -19.92 -3.88
CA GLY A 281 17.66 -19.36 -4.98
C GLY A 281 18.37 -18.24 -5.72
N VAL A 282 19.00 -17.31 -4.99
CA VAL A 282 19.82 -16.24 -5.58
C VAL A 282 21.05 -16.81 -6.28
N LYS A 283 21.77 -17.73 -5.63
CA LYS A 283 22.98 -18.37 -6.18
C LYS A 283 22.69 -19.08 -7.52
N ALA A 284 21.54 -19.70 -7.63
CA ALA A 284 21.13 -20.36 -8.88
C ALA A 284 20.86 -19.40 -10.05
N CYS A 285 20.70 -18.11 -9.78
CA CYS A 285 20.45 -17.07 -10.78
C CYS A 285 21.72 -16.29 -11.18
N LEU A 286 22.85 -16.54 -10.53
CA LEU A 286 24.11 -15.82 -10.73
C LEU A 286 25.19 -16.72 -11.31
N PRO A 287 26.22 -16.17 -11.98
CA PRO A 287 27.33 -16.93 -12.51
C PRO A 287 28.08 -17.71 -11.42
N GLU A 288 28.70 -18.83 -11.82
CA GLU A 288 29.59 -19.56 -10.94
C GLU A 288 30.75 -18.67 -10.44
N GLY A 289 31.07 -18.76 -9.15
CA GLY A 289 32.09 -17.92 -8.52
C GLY A 289 31.65 -16.53 -8.09
N TYR A 290 30.41 -16.13 -8.34
CA TYR A 290 29.92 -14.85 -7.84
C TYR A 290 29.88 -14.83 -6.30
N ASP A 291 30.35 -13.73 -5.68
CA ASP A 291 30.41 -13.58 -4.21
C ASP A 291 29.03 -13.32 -3.58
N VAL A 292 28.20 -14.37 -3.55
CA VAL A 292 26.86 -14.35 -2.95
C VAL A 292 26.93 -14.10 -1.43
N GLU A 293 27.99 -14.57 -0.78
CA GLU A 293 28.15 -14.39 0.67
C GLU A 293 28.24 -12.89 1.01
N ARG A 294 29.08 -12.16 0.30
CA ARG A 294 29.25 -10.70 0.52
C ARG A 294 28.02 -9.91 0.10
N HIS A 295 27.43 -10.23 -1.04
CA HIS A 295 26.45 -9.34 -1.69
C HIS A 295 24.98 -9.71 -1.46
N PHE A 296 24.68 -10.96 -1.09
CA PHE A 296 23.32 -11.45 -1.00
C PHE A 296 23.04 -12.31 0.24
N THR A 297 23.95 -12.29 1.24
CA THR A 297 23.73 -12.99 2.51
C THR A 297 23.54 -11.99 3.66
N PRO A 298 22.27 -11.66 3.99
CA PRO A 298 21.97 -10.75 5.07
C PRO A 298 22.41 -11.29 6.43
N PRO A 299 22.89 -10.42 7.35
CA PRO A 299 23.30 -10.82 8.70
C PRO A 299 22.13 -11.07 9.65
N TYR A 300 20.90 -10.81 9.23
CA TYR A 300 19.67 -10.95 10.02
C TYR A 300 18.83 -12.13 9.54
N LYS A 301 17.80 -12.53 10.34
CA LYS A 301 16.91 -13.64 9.97
C LYS A 301 15.88 -13.21 8.92
N PRO A 302 15.42 -14.14 8.05
CA PRO A 302 14.34 -13.86 7.10
C PRO A 302 13.10 -13.28 7.80
N LEU A 303 12.43 -12.33 7.15
CA LEU A 303 11.27 -11.59 7.64
C LEU A 303 11.50 -10.70 8.90
N GLN A 304 12.72 -10.57 9.42
CA GLN A 304 13.06 -9.47 10.34
C GLN A 304 13.05 -8.13 9.60
N GLN A 305 13.49 -8.15 8.34
CA GLN A 305 13.29 -7.08 7.37
C GLN A 305 12.58 -7.66 6.15
N ARG A 306 12.24 -6.82 5.17
CA ARG A 306 11.51 -7.23 3.98
C ARG A 306 12.34 -8.22 3.16
N VAL A 307 11.69 -9.26 2.66
CA VAL A 307 12.19 -10.12 1.58
C VAL A 307 11.61 -9.57 0.28
N ALA A 308 12.47 -9.10 -0.63
CA ALA A 308 12.03 -8.56 -1.92
C ALA A 308 11.86 -9.71 -2.93
N PHE A 309 10.77 -9.69 -3.69
CA PHE A 309 10.57 -10.64 -4.77
C PHE A 309 11.15 -10.11 -6.08
N VAL A 310 11.91 -10.95 -6.77
CA VAL A 310 12.54 -10.66 -8.07
C VAL A 310 11.89 -11.55 -9.12
N PRO A 311 10.86 -11.07 -9.81
CA PRO A 311 10.14 -11.87 -10.79
C PRO A 311 11.05 -12.20 -11.98
N ASP A 312 10.99 -13.45 -12.42
CA ASP A 312 11.79 -13.99 -13.52
C ASP A 312 13.32 -13.83 -13.36
N GLY A 313 13.79 -13.47 -12.17
CA GLY A 313 15.21 -13.26 -11.87
C GLY A 313 15.82 -12.06 -12.61
N ASP A 314 15.05 -11.06 -13.00
CA ASP A 314 15.48 -9.97 -13.88
C ASP A 314 16.68 -9.17 -13.35
N LEU A 315 16.71 -8.86 -12.04
CA LEU A 315 17.86 -8.22 -11.39
C LEU A 315 19.14 -9.05 -11.59
N PHE A 316 19.06 -10.34 -11.36
CA PHE A 316 20.21 -11.25 -11.48
C PHE A 316 20.64 -11.45 -12.92
N LYS A 317 19.69 -11.42 -13.87
CA LYS A 317 20.00 -11.43 -15.31
C LYS A 317 20.79 -10.19 -15.73
N ALA A 318 20.42 -9.02 -15.23
CA ALA A 318 21.16 -7.78 -15.48
C ALA A 318 22.60 -7.86 -14.94
N ILE A 319 22.78 -8.41 -13.74
CA ILE A 319 24.10 -8.65 -13.13
C ILE A 319 24.92 -9.68 -13.95
N SER A 320 24.32 -10.81 -14.30
CA SER A 320 24.99 -11.87 -15.08
C SER A 320 25.37 -11.43 -16.48
N ALA A 321 24.63 -10.48 -17.07
CA ALA A 321 24.95 -9.88 -18.36
C ALA A 321 26.03 -8.79 -18.27
N GLY A 322 26.58 -8.49 -17.08
CA GLY A 322 27.58 -7.45 -16.89
C GLY A 322 27.03 -6.01 -17.00
N LYS A 323 25.71 -5.85 -17.13
CA LYS A 323 25.05 -4.54 -17.23
C LYS A 323 24.80 -3.88 -15.88
N ALA A 324 24.80 -4.67 -14.81
CA ALA A 324 24.70 -4.21 -13.44
C ALA A 324 25.78 -4.87 -12.57
N SER A 325 26.18 -4.17 -11.51
CA SER A 325 27.10 -4.68 -10.49
C SER A 325 26.57 -4.37 -9.09
N VAL A 326 27.09 -5.08 -8.09
CA VAL A 326 26.74 -4.87 -6.68
C VAL A 326 27.99 -4.49 -5.89
N VAL A 327 27.90 -3.43 -5.13
CA VAL A 327 28.91 -3.02 -4.15
C VAL A 327 28.26 -3.03 -2.76
N THR A 328 28.87 -3.77 -1.84
CA THR A 328 28.41 -3.85 -0.45
C THR A 328 29.45 -3.18 0.43
N ASP A 329 29.16 -1.91 0.77
CA ASP A 329 30.04 -1.07 1.59
C ASP A 329 29.31 0.16 2.13
N HIS A 330 29.94 0.87 3.05
CA HIS A 330 29.48 2.14 3.58
C HIS A 330 30.03 3.31 2.76
N ILE A 331 29.19 4.32 2.57
CA ILE A 331 29.60 5.60 1.96
C ILE A 331 30.46 6.35 3.00
N ALA A 332 31.66 6.74 2.64
CA ALA A 332 32.50 7.63 3.42
C ALA A 332 32.13 9.08 3.11
N GLN A 333 32.17 9.46 1.84
CA GLN A 333 31.81 10.81 1.38
C GLN A 333 31.54 10.81 -0.15
N PHE A 334 30.97 11.89 -0.61
CA PHE A 334 30.88 12.22 -2.02
C PHE A 334 31.99 13.20 -2.41
N ASP A 335 32.32 13.22 -3.68
CA ASP A 335 33.10 14.26 -4.32
C ASP A 335 32.46 14.65 -5.67
N GLU A 336 33.14 15.49 -6.46
CA GLU A 336 32.61 16.01 -7.73
C GLU A 336 32.22 14.91 -8.75
N LYS A 337 32.85 13.72 -8.69
CA LYS A 337 32.73 12.66 -9.72
C LYS A 337 32.07 11.38 -9.23
N GLY A 338 31.82 11.24 -7.93
CA GLY A 338 31.25 10.01 -7.41
C GLY A 338 31.31 9.82 -5.91
N ILE A 339 31.44 8.57 -5.48
CA ILE A 339 31.28 8.12 -4.10
C ILE A 339 32.57 7.46 -3.64
N GLN A 340 33.13 7.92 -2.52
CA GLN A 340 34.21 7.26 -1.82
C GLN A 340 33.63 6.34 -0.74
N LEU A 341 34.12 5.11 -0.67
CA LEU A 341 33.68 4.08 0.25
C LEU A 341 34.57 3.97 1.46
N GLN A 342 34.08 3.39 2.54
CA GLN A 342 34.88 3.20 3.76
C GLN A 342 36.03 2.18 3.56
N SER A 343 35.91 1.25 2.62
CA SER A 343 37.01 0.35 2.22
C SER A 343 38.20 1.08 1.60
N GLY A 344 38.02 2.31 1.15
CA GLY A 344 38.98 3.05 0.33
C GLY A 344 38.69 2.96 -1.18
N ASP A 345 37.77 2.09 -1.60
CA ASP A 345 37.33 1.97 -2.97
C ASP A 345 36.51 3.21 -3.39
N ARG A 346 36.34 3.35 -4.71
CA ARG A 346 35.62 4.48 -5.30
C ARG A 346 34.61 3.99 -6.35
N ILE A 347 33.47 4.64 -6.42
CA ILE A 347 32.45 4.48 -7.45
C ILE A 347 32.35 5.80 -8.21
N ASP A 348 32.83 5.84 -9.44
CA ASP A 348 32.57 6.97 -10.34
C ASP A 348 31.19 6.83 -10.95
N CYS A 349 30.38 7.86 -10.87
CA CYS A 349 29.02 7.86 -11.41
C CYS A 349 28.60 9.24 -11.91
N ASP A 350 27.64 9.25 -12.82
CA ASP A 350 27.10 10.46 -13.43
C ASP A 350 25.70 10.79 -12.87
N VAL A 351 25.02 9.75 -12.36
CA VAL A 351 23.70 9.86 -11.72
C VAL A 351 23.67 9.00 -10.45
N VAL A 352 23.17 9.58 -9.39
CA VAL A 352 22.90 8.88 -8.12
C VAL A 352 21.41 8.80 -7.89
N VAL A 353 20.91 7.57 -7.67
CA VAL A 353 19.51 7.33 -7.31
C VAL A 353 19.44 6.92 -5.86
N THR A 354 18.79 7.72 -5.03
CA THR A 354 18.65 7.47 -3.58
C THR A 354 17.44 6.58 -3.29
N ALA A 355 17.57 5.27 -3.58
CA ALA A 355 16.53 4.27 -3.26
C ALA A 355 16.56 3.87 -1.76
N THR A 356 16.69 4.86 -0.89
CA THR A 356 16.97 4.73 0.55
C THR A 356 15.72 4.70 1.43
N GLY A 357 14.53 4.68 0.81
CA GLY A 357 13.25 4.54 1.49
C GLY A 357 12.41 5.80 1.51
N PHE A 358 11.36 5.79 2.34
CA PHE A 358 10.36 6.85 2.40
C PHE A 358 10.26 7.41 3.81
N GLU A 359 9.83 8.66 3.93
CA GLU A 359 9.43 9.23 5.21
C GLU A 359 8.01 8.79 5.53
N LEU A 360 7.81 8.35 6.78
CA LEU A 360 6.47 8.01 7.27
C LEU A 360 5.72 9.29 7.67
N SER A 361 4.42 9.30 7.37
CA SER A 361 3.52 10.38 7.75
C SER A 361 2.25 9.77 8.32
N VAL A 362 2.07 9.93 9.63
CA VAL A 362 0.85 9.51 10.31
C VAL A 362 -0.25 10.51 9.98
N MET A 363 -1.41 10.03 9.53
CA MET A 363 -2.57 10.85 9.14
C MET A 363 -2.28 11.91 8.07
N GLY A 364 -1.25 11.71 7.23
CA GLY A 364 -0.93 12.62 6.12
C GLY A 364 -0.43 14.00 6.53
N ASP A 365 0.16 14.11 7.73
CA ASP A 365 0.57 15.38 8.36
C ASP A 365 -0.60 16.40 8.54
N ILE A 366 -1.84 15.92 8.52
CA ILE A 366 -3.03 16.75 8.72
C ILE A 366 -3.20 17.03 10.21
N PRO A 367 -3.31 18.29 10.64
CA PRO A 367 -3.67 18.63 12.02
C PRO A 367 -5.14 18.30 12.31
N PHE A 368 -5.37 17.59 13.42
CA PHE A 368 -6.69 17.23 13.89
C PHE A 368 -7.01 17.95 15.21
N THR A 369 -8.25 18.37 15.37
CA THR A 369 -8.77 18.88 16.64
C THR A 369 -10.08 18.19 17.02
N VAL A 370 -10.29 17.99 18.31
CA VAL A 370 -11.53 17.49 18.89
C VAL A 370 -11.99 18.50 19.94
N ASP A 371 -13.15 19.11 19.72
CA ASP A 371 -13.71 20.17 20.58
C ASP A 371 -12.69 21.27 20.90
N GLY A 372 -11.94 21.70 19.86
CA GLY A 372 -10.93 22.77 19.96
C GLY A 372 -9.59 22.34 20.57
N ARG A 373 -9.41 21.06 20.94
CA ARG A 373 -8.16 20.53 21.46
C ARG A 373 -7.43 19.74 20.38
N ALA A 374 -6.13 19.96 20.22
CA ALA A 374 -5.33 19.17 19.27
C ALA A 374 -5.35 17.67 19.64
N ALA A 375 -5.55 16.82 18.65
CA ALA A 375 -5.47 15.38 18.81
C ALA A 375 -4.01 14.91 18.62
N ASP A 376 -3.45 14.30 19.66
CA ASP A 376 -2.13 13.65 19.59
C ASP A 376 -2.31 12.15 19.47
N PHE A 377 -2.15 11.62 18.26
CA PHE A 377 -2.31 10.19 17.98
C PHE A 377 -1.30 9.32 18.72
N ALA A 378 -0.15 9.85 19.14
CA ALA A 378 0.84 9.12 19.92
C ALA A 378 0.36 8.81 21.35
N GLN A 379 -0.62 9.59 21.86
CA GLN A 379 -1.23 9.40 23.17
C GLN A 379 -2.54 8.61 23.11
N THR A 380 -2.91 8.10 21.94
CA THR A 380 -4.17 7.35 21.78
C THR A 380 -3.96 5.84 21.87
N VAL A 381 -5.01 5.14 22.27
CA VAL A 381 -5.10 3.68 22.13
C VAL A 381 -5.89 3.37 20.86
N SER A 382 -5.34 2.50 20.00
CA SER A 382 -6.05 2.11 18.80
C SER A 382 -6.94 0.88 19.02
N TYR A 383 -8.19 0.98 18.56
CA TYR A 383 -9.08 -0.18 18.46
C TYR A 383 -8.86 -0.87 17.12
N ARG A 384 -8.43 -2.13 17.17
CA ARG A 384 -8.12 -2.95 15.97
C ARG A 384 -7.15 -2.26 14.98
N GLY A 385 -6.34 -1.29 15.43
CA GLY A 385 -5.44 -0.50 14.59
C GLY A 385 -6.13 0.33 13.51
N MET A 386 -7.39 0.74 13.72
CA MET A 386 -8.15 1.52 12.75
C MET A 386 -8.92 2.70 13.34
N MET A 387 -9.28 2.66 14.62
CA MET A 387 -9.95 3.76 15.34
C MET A 387 -9.11 4.14 16.55
N PHE A 388 -9.27 5.37 17.04
CA PHE A 388 -8.42 5.91 18.09
C PHE A 388 -9.26 6.45 19.25
N SER A 389 -8.82 6.18 20.48
CA SER A 389 -9.48 6.72 21.68
C SER A 389 -9.48 8.24 21.65
N GLY A 390 -10.62 8.87 22.00
CA GLY A 390 -10.76 10.31 22.01
C GLY A 390 -10.87 10.97 20.62
N VAL A 391 -10.94 10.20 19.54
CA VAL A 391 -11.15 10.72 18.15
C VAL A 391 -12.45 10.12 17.61
N PRO A 392 -13.58 10.83 17.73
CA PRO A 392 -14.88 10.28 17.35
C PRO A 392 -15.07 10.15 15.84
N ASN A 393 -15.91 9.21 15.43
CA ASN A 393 -16.39 9.05 14.05
C ASN A 393 -15.29 9.13 13.00
N MET A 394 -14.13 8.50 13.27
CA MET A 394 -13.01 8.43 12.32
C MET A 394 -12.46 7.02 12.27
N THR A 395 -12.10 6.57 11.07
CA THR A 395 -11.30 5.36 10.85
C THR A 395 -10.12 5.65 9.95
N TRP A 396 -9.04 4.90 10.14
CA TRP A 396 -7.82 4.98 9.36
C TRP A 396 -7.49 3.62 8.76
N VAL A 397 -7.22 3.62 7.46
CA VAL A 397 -6.75 2.44 6.76
C VAL A 397 -5.23 2.40 6.79
N TYR A 398 -4.69 1.50 7.59
CA TYR A 398 -3.30 1.10 7.59
C TYR A 398 -3.21 -0.37 7.23
N GLY A 399 -2.39 -0.73 6.24
CA GLY A 399 -2.28 -2.09 5.75
C GLY A 399 -1.53 -3.04 6.68
N TYR A 400 -1.23 -4.22 6.20
CA TYR A 400 -0.40 -5.18 6.90
C TYR A 400 1.08 -5.02 6.55
N GLY A 401 1.97 -5.16 7.54
CA GLY A 401 3.42 -5.18 7.29
C GLY A 401 3.93 -6.46 6.61
N ARG A 402 3.15 -7.56 6.65
CA ARG A 402 3.56 -8.88 6.14
C ARG A 402 2.58 -9.54 5.18
N TYR A 403 1.44 -8.90 4.91
CA TYR A 403 0.41 -9.34 3.96
C TYR A 403 0.09 -8.19 3.01
N SER A 404 -0.64 -8.49 1.94
CA SER A 404 -1.09 -7.49 0.98
C SER A 404 -1.99 -6.45 1.63
N TRP A 405 -1.86 -5.22 1.17
CA TRP A 405 -2.49 -4.03 1.76
C TRP A 405 -4.02 -4.10 1.77
N THR A 406 -4.62 -4.52 0.66
CA THR A 406 -6.07 -4.56 0.46
C THR A 406 -6.80 -5.54 1.35
N LEU A 407 -6.15 -6.65 1.74
CA LEU A 407 -6.71 -7.57 2.73
C LEU A 407 -7.09 -6.85 4.03
N ARG A 408 -6.32 -5.84 4.41
CA ARG A 408 -6.62 -5.01 5.58
C ARG A 408 -7.62 -3.90 5.25
N ALA A 409 -7.52 -3.26 4.09
CA ALA A 409 -8.45 -2.22 3.67
C ALA A 409 -9.89 -2.73 3.67
N GLU A 410 -10.12 -3.93 3.14
CA GLU A 410 -11.42 -4.61 3.14
C GLU A 410 -11.93 -4.90 4.56
N LEU A 411 -11.05 -5.38 5.45
CA LEU A 411 -11.42 -5.63 6.84
C LEU A 411 -11.75 -4.35 7.60
N VAL A 412 -11.02 -3.26 7.35
CA VAL A 412 -11.31 -1.95 7.94
C VAL A 412 -12.64 -1.43 7.44
N ALA A 413 -12.95 -1.61 6.15
CA ALA A 413 -14.22 -1.20 5.58
C ALA A 413 -15.42 -1.92 6.23
N VAL A 414 -15.28 -3.21 6.50
CA VAL A 414 -16.29 -4.00 7.23
C VAL A 414 -16.34 -3.59 8.71
N GLY A 415 -15.18 -3.43 9.35
CA GLY A 415 -15.07 -3.14 10.79
C GLY A 415 -15.47 -1.72 11.18
N ALA A 416 -15.37 -0.74 10.26
CA ALA A 416 -15.83 0.63 10.51
C ALA A 416 -17.34 0.69 10.84
N GLY A 417 -18.11 -0.30 10.34
CA GLY A 417 -19.52 -0.45 10.69
C GLY A 417 -19.81 -1.06 12.06
N GLU A 418 -18.83 -1.69 12.70
CA GLU A 418 -18.98 -2.34 14.01
C GLU A 418 -18.60 -1.45 15.21
N GLY A 419 -17.95 -0.30 14.95
CA GLY A 419 -17.46 0.61 16.00
C GLY A 419 -18.63 1.22 16.79
N ARG A 420 -18.81 0.78 18.06
CA ARG A 420 -19.61 1.50 19.05
C ARG A 420 -18.82 2.71 19.49
N GLY A 421 -19.36 3.90 19.35
CA GLY A 421 -19.09 4.94 20.31
C GLY A 421 -19.65 4.46 21.65
N ASP A 422 -18.82 4.01 22.58
CA ASP A 422 -19.20 3.87 23.99
C ASP A 422 -19.31 5.28 24.57
N GLY A 423 -20.32 6.02 24.11
CA GLY A 423 -20.84 7.19 24.77
C GLY A 423 -21.89 6.71 25.73
N ASP A 424 -21.58 6.76 27.00
CA ASP A 424 -22.44 6.50 28.13
C ASP A 424 -23.84 7.09 27.93
N GLY A 425 -24.88 6.24 28.12
CA GLY A 425 -26.27 6.56 27.83
C GLY A 425 -26.81 7.65 28.71
N GLY A 426 -26.95 8.87 28.14
CA GLY A 426 -27.87 9.88 28.61
C GLY A 426 -29.12 9.90 27.71
N PRO A 427 -30.34 10.09 28.24
CA PRO A 427 -31.56 10.11 27.44
C PRO A 427 -31.71 11.43 26.68
N GLY A 428 -31.26 11.43 25.41
CA GLY A 428 -31.42 12.57 24.50
C GLY A 428 -31.29 12.11 23.07
N GLY A 429 -32.43 11.83 22.42
CA GLY A 429 -32.53 11.30 21.07
C GLY A 429 -31.86 12.22 20.05
N GLY A 430 -30.73 11.74 19.48
CA GLY A 430 -30.13 12.27 18.29
C GLY A 430 -29.92 11.12 17.32
N HIS A 431 -30.50 11.21 16.13
CA HIS A 431 -30.41 10.20 15.06
C HIS A 431 -28.96 9.98 14.60
N GLY A 432 -28.27 9.10 15.29
CA GLY A 432 -26.99 8.53 14.89
C GLY A 432 -27.18 7.05 14.55
N SER A 433 -27.93 6.73 13.49
CA SER A 433 -27.84 5.40 12.89
C SER A 433 -26.48 5.33 12.19
N GLY A 434 -25.48 4.83 12.91
CA GLY A 434 -24.12 4.68 12.37
C GLY A 434 -24.11 3.75 11.16
N ILE A 435 -23.05 3.79 10.42
CA ILE A 435 -22.63 2.81 9.40
C ILE A 435 -22.94 1.36 9.82
N ARG A 436 -23.17 1.16 11.10
CA ARG A 436 -23.49 -0.04 11.87
C ARG A 436 -24.59 -0.96 11.34
N ASP A 437 -25.75 -0.42 11.01
CA ASP A 437 -26.94 -1.25 10.71
C ASP A 437 -26.87 -1.80 9.28
N ALA A 438 -26.19 -1.08 8.40
CA ALA A 438 -26.01 -1.48 7.02
C ALA A 438 -24.89 -2.51 6.82
N LEU A 439 -23.79 -2.45 7.60
CA LEU A 439 -22.71 -3.43 7.57
C LEU A 439 -22.98 -4.68 8.41
N ALA A 440 -23.88 -4.65 9.38
CA ALA A 440 -24.35 -5.82 10.12
C ALA A 440 -25.03 -6.88 9.24
N GLY A 441 -25.62 -6.46 8.11
CA GLY A 441 -26.17 -7.36 7.09
C GLY A 441 -25.12 -8.22 6.38
N VAL A 442 -23.88 -7.74 6.27
CA VAL A 442 -22.76 -8.45 5.62
C VAL A 442 -22.25 -9.59 6.49
N LYS A 443 -22.17 -9.37 7.80
CA LYS A 443 -21.73 -10.40 8.77
C LYS A 443 -22.66 -11.59 8.77
N ARG A 444 -23.98 -11.39 8.79
CA ARG A 444 -24.98 -12.47 8.73
C ARG A 444 -24.89 -13.26 7.43
N LYS A 445 -24.66 -12.62 6.27
CA LYS A 445 -24.50 -13.35 5.01
C LYS A 445 -23.21 -14.16 4.94
N ARG A 446 -22.10 -13.68 5.51
CA ARG A 446 -20.84 -14.44 5.58
C ARG A 446 -20.92 -15.62 6.57
N GLU A 447 -21.59 -15.45 7.70
CA GLU A 447 -21.80 -16.53 8.67
C GLU A 447 -22.72 -17.63 8.12
N THR A 448 -23.80 -17.26 7.42
CA THR A 448 -24.69 -18.23 6.74
C THR A 448 -24.03 -18.91 5.54
N SER A 449 -23.10 -18.24 4.85
CA SER A 449 -22.31 -18.85 3.78
C SER A 449 -21.25 -19.81 4.35
N ARG A 450 -20.62 -19.48 5.50
CA ARG A 450 -19.70 -20.38 6.21
C ARG A 450 -20.42 -21.60 6.80
N ALA A 451 -21.61 -21.42 7.35
CA ALA A 451 -22.42 -22.53 7.88
C ALA A 451 -22.82 -23.52 6.78
N ARG A 452 -23.12 -23.04 5.56
CA ARG A 452 -23.44 -23.95 4.43
C ARG A 452 -22.23 -24.69 3.86
N CYS A 453 -21.03 -24.29 4.16
CA CYS A 453 -19.80 -24.99 3.73
C CYS A 453 -19.30 -26.01 4.74
N HIS A 454 -19.96 -26.14 5.92
CA HIS A 454 -19.57 -27.06 6.98
C HIS A 454 -20.55 -28.20 7.24
N ASP A 455 -21.67 -28.28 6.52
CA ASP A 455 -22.54 -29.48 6.57
C ASP A 455 -22.03 -30.51 5.56
N PRO A 456 -21.47 -31.64 6.01
CA PRO A 456 -21.18 -32.75 5.11
C PRO A 456 -22.49 -33.29 4.52
N PRO A 457 -22.49 -33.78 3.29
CA PRO A 457 -23.68 -34.38 2.71
C PRO A 457 -24.17 -35.52 3.60
N SER A 458 -25.42 -35.47 3.99
CA SER A 458 -26.09 -36.53 4.73
C SER A 458 -26.05 -37.83 3.91
N ASP A 459 -25.32 -38.82 4.41
CA ASP A 459 -25.31 -40.18 3.85
C ASP A 459 -26.71 -40.77 3.93
N PRO A 460 -27.33 -41.23 2.82
CA PRO A 460 -28.64 -41.83 2.83
C PRO A 460 -28.68 -43.29 3.38
N ARG A 461 -27.55 -43.81 3.90
CA ARG A 461 -27.46 -45.16 4.45
C ARG A 461 -27.19 -45.15 5.95
N GLY A 462 -28.24 -44.89 6.73
CA GLY A 462 -28.28 -44.87 8.19
C GLY A 462 -27.58 -46.02 8.91
N LEU A 463 -26.27 -45.98 9.06
CA LEU A 463 -25.52 -46.88 9.94
C LEU A 463 -24.97 -46.06 11.12
N ARG A 464 -25.53 -46.27 12.26
CA ARG A 464 -24.99 -45.77 13.53
C ARG A 464 -23.71 -46.55 13.87
N PRO A 465 -22.62 -45.91 14.28
CA PRO A 465 -21.54 -46.61 14.96
C PRO A 465 -21.81 -46.65 16.45
N ASP A 466 -21.68 -47.87 16.97
CA ASP A 466 -21.76 -48.22 18.37
C ASP A 466 -20.70 -47.56 19.24
N ARG A 467 -21.09 -47.39 20.51
CA ARG A 467 -20.22 -46.98 21.60
C ARG A 467 -19.09 -47.99 21.83
N CYS A 468 -17.87 -47.56 21.88
CA CYS A 468 -16.85 -48.29 22.63
C CYS A 468 -15.78 -47.38 23.22
N GLY A 469 -15.66 -47.35 24.51
CA GLY A 469 -14.46 -47.66 25.25
C GLY A 469 -13.50 -46.50 25.56
N ARG A 470 -13.59 -45.99 26.80
CA ARG A 470 -12.51 -45.23 27.44
C ARG A 470 -11.24 -46.10 27.56
N GLY A 471 -10.09 -45.55 27.21
CA GLY A 471 -8.79 -46.06 27.54
C GLY A 471 -7.78 -44.92 27.67
N ARG A 472 -7.31 -44.69 28.89
CA ARG A 472 -6.15 -43.81 29.23
C ARG A 472 -4.88 -44.41 28.64
N LEU A 473 -4.05 -43.59 28.06
CA LEU A 473 -2.65 -43.33 28.46
C LEU A 473 -2.17 -42.10 27.72
#